data_6ba1cdd36df40574ad01746911c3e22e
#
_entry.id   6ba1cdd36df40574ad01746911c3e22e
#
_cell.length_a   1.000
_cell.length_b   1.000
_cell.length_c   1.000
_cell.angle_alpha   90.00
_cell.angle_beta   90.00
_cell.angle_gamma   90.00
#
_symmetry.space_group_name_H-M   'P 1'
#
loop_
_entity.id
_entity.type
_entity.pdbx_description
1 polymer ?
#
loop_
_entity_poly.entity_id
_entity_poly.type
_entity_poly.pdbx_seq_one_letter_code
_entity_poly.pdbx_strand_id
1 'polypeptide(L)'
;MRIAVFGPHPDDQEIGMGGTIARFAVAGHEVTLVDMTNGEPTPYGTPELRASEAATATKILGVARVQLGLTNRGIVNDLRSRAILAGAIRTLKPHLIFAPHPEDVHPDHVAASALVEGARFAAKYTKSDLPGEPWIVRHLFHYYSIHLRSIPAPTILADTTGHALTKRNAILAYASQFVVNQRNRKVVDWLDAAGIYFGSRIGVETAEAFYSRECVPIDFAMLPLLDEVPG
;
A
#
# COMPACT_ATOMS: atom_id res chain seq x y z
N MET A 1 -5.84 14.59 -5.30
CA MET A 1 -5.36 14.51 -3.89
C MET A 1 -3.92 14.00 -3.91
N ARG A 2 -3.14 14.27 -2.84
CA ARG A 2 -1.86 13.60 -2.59
C ARG A 2 -2.11 12.38 -1.71
N ILE A 3 -1.58 11.23 -2.12
CA ILE A 3 -1.77 9.93 -1.47
C ILE A 3 -0.40 9.31 -1.23
N ALA A 4 -0.12 8.84 -0.02
CA ALA A 4 1.09 8.10 0.30
C ALA A 4 0.75 6.66 0.65
N VAL A 5 1.43 5.71 0.02
CA VAL A 5 1.24 4.27 0.25
C VAL A 5 2.51 3.71 0.84
N PHE A 6 2.50 3.42 2.14
CA PHE A 6 3.66 2.89 2.86
C PHE A 6 3.70 1.37 2.75
N GLY A 7 4.87 0.83 2.38
CA GLY A 7 5.15 -0.59 2.38
C GLY A 7 6.45 -0.89 3.11
N PRO A 8 6.53 -1.96 3.91
CA PRO A 8 7.79 -2.42 4.50
C PRO A 8 8.83 -2.73 3.44
N HIS A 9 8.44 -3.37 2.34
CA HIS A 9 9.33 -3.77 1.25
C HIS A 9 8.81 -3.29 -0.10
N PRO A 10 9.68 -3.11 -1.10
CA PRO A 10 9.25 -2.91 -2.48
C PRO A 10 8.52 -4.17 -3.00
N ASP A 11 7.31 -4.07 -3.42
CA ASP A 11 6.27 -4.99 -3.89
C ASP A 11 5.01 -5.06 -3.01
N ASP A 12 5.09 -4.79 -1.73
CA ASP A 12 3.94 -4.90 -0.80
C ASP A 12 2.75 -4.02 -1.24
N GLN A 13 3.02 -2.82 -1.74
CA GLN A 13 1.99 -1.89 -2.19
C GLN A 13 1.30 -2.39 -3.45
N GLU A 14 2.05 -2.93 -4.39
CA GLU A 14 1.54 -3.54 -5.62
C GLU A 14 0.69 -4.77 -5.31
N ILE A 15 1.18 -5.61 -4.41
CA ILE A 15 0.47 -6.82 -3.94
C ILE A 15 -0.85 -6.44 -3.27
N GLY A 16 -0.79 -5.52 -2.30
CA GLY A 16 -1.93 -5.19 -1.45
C GLY A 16 -2.99 -4.34 -2.14
N MET A 17 -2.58 -3.40 -3.00
CA MET A 17 -3.49 -2.40 -3.56
C MET A 17 -3.10 -1.84 -4.95
N GLY A 18 -2.39 -2.61 -5.76
CA GLY A 18 -1.90 -2.18 -7.07
C GLY A 18 -3.00 -1.72 -8.03
N GLY A 19 -4.18 -2.34 -7.99
CA GLY A 19 -5.34 -1.93 -8.79
C GLY A 19 -5.89 -0.56 -8.35
N THR A 20 -6.01 -0.34 -7.05
CA THR A 20 -6.44 0.94 -6.45
C THR A 20 -5.41 2.05 -6.76
N ILE A 21 -4.10 1.75 -6.67
CA ILE A 21 -3.03 2.69 -7.03
C ILE A 21 -3.17 3.11 -8.50
N ALA A 22 -3.34 2.15 -9.42
CA ALA A 22 -3.51 2.43 -10.84
C ALA A 22 -4.77 3.28 -11.09
N ARG A 23 -5.88 2.97 -10.42
CA ARG A 23 -7.11 3.75 -10.51
C ARG A 23 -6.93 5.18 -10.02
N PHE A 24 -6.23 5.39 -8.89
CA PHE A 24 -5.92 6.74 -8.41
C PHE A 24 -5.05 7.53 -9.39
N ALA A 25 -4.04 6.89 -10.00
CA ALA A 25 -3.18 7.53 -10.98
C ALA A 25 -3.98 7.99 -12.22
N VAL A 26 -4.84 7.11 -12.76
CA VAL A 26 -5.71 7.45 -13.89
C VAL A 26 -6.71 8.55 -13.53
N ALA A 27 -7.19 8.60 -12.29
CA ALA A 27 -8.07 9.66 -11.80
C ALA A 27 -7.34 11.00 -11.53
N GLY A 28 -6.04 11.09 -11.84
CA GLY A 28 -5.24 12.32 -11.70
C GLY A 28 -4.83 12.63 -10.25
N HIS A 29 -4.78 11.63 -9.38
CA HIS A 29 -4.25 11.81 -8.03
C HIS A 29 -2.73 11.66 -8.02
N GLU A 30 -2.05 12.44 -7.19
CA GLU A 30 -0.61 12.34 -6.94
C GLU A 30 -0.35 11.23 -5.94
N VAL A 31 0.07 10.04 -6.43
CA VAL A 31 0.37 8.89 -5.60
C VAL A 31 1.87 8.74 -5.44
N THR A 32 2.33 8.57 -4.20
CA THR A 32 3.72 8.23 -3.88
C THR A 32 3.77 6.92 -3.10
N LEU A 33 4.47 5.93 -3.65
CA LEU A 33 4.82 4.71 -2.94
C LEU A 33 6.02 5.00 -2.04
N VAL A 34 5.94 4.58 -0.78
CA VAL A 34 6.97 4.84 0.22
C VAL A 34 7.49 3.51 0.75
N ASP A 35 8.63 3.06 0.22
CA ASP A 35 9.28 1.86 0.71
C ASP A 35 10.05 2.18 2.00
N MET A 36 9.78 1.46 3.07
CA MET A 36 10.52 1.65 4.32
C MET A 36 11.94 1.10 4.21
N THR A 37 12.11 -0.05 3.54
CA THR A 37 13.39 -0.73 3.33
C THR A 37 13.65 -0.97 1.84
N ASN A 38 14.81 -1.53 1.50
CA ASN A 38 15.09 -2.00 0.13
C ASN A 38 14.60 -3.44 -0.15
N GLY A 39 14.02 -4.13 0.86
CA GLY A 39 13.53 -5.49 0.74
C GLY A 39 14.60 -6.58 0.69
N GLU A 40 15.89 -6.24 0.71
CA GLU A 40 16.99 -7.20 0.61
C GLU A 40 17.69 -7.44 1.97
N PRO A 41 18.28 -8.64 2.18
CA PRO A 41 18.54 -9.71 1.19
C PRO A 41 17.34 -10.63 0.94
N THR A 42 17.20 -11.07 -0.33
CA THR A 42 16.26 -12.14 -0.74
C THR A 42 17.03 -13.24 -1.49
N PRO A 43 16.47 -14.47 -1.66
CA PRO A 43 17.19 -15.59 -2.28
C PRO A 43 17.69 -15.33 -3.72
N TYR A 44 16.99 -14.48 -4.48
CA TYR A 44 17.24 -14.26 -5.91
C TYR A 44 17.43 -12.78 -6.27
N GLY A 45 17.46 -11.90 -5.27
CA GLY A 45 17.59 -10.46 -5.44
C GLY A 45 18.96 -9.93 -5.04
N THR A 46 19.21 -8.70 -5.48
CA THR A 46 20.25 -7.80 -4.94
C THR A 46 19.63 -6.43 -4.75
N PRO A 47 20.20 -5.53 -3.94
CA PRO A 47 19.68 -4.17 -3.78
C PRO A 47 19.48 -3.44 -5.12
N GLU A 48 20.42 -3.59 -6.07
CA GLU A 48 20.40 -2.95 -7.39
C GLU A 48 19.28 -3.53 -8.26
N LEU A 49 19.14 -4.86 -8.28
CA LEU A 49 18.08 -5.55 -9.03
C LEU A 49 16.72 -5.16 -8.48
N ARG A 50 16.55 -5.19 -7.15
CA ARG A 50 15.29 -4.82 -6.49
C ARG A 50 14.89 -3.38 -6.79
N ALA A 51 15.86 -2.44 -6.77
CA ALA A 51 15.62 -1.05 -7.12
C ALA A 51 15.18 -0.89 -8.58
N SER A 52 15.78 -1.63 -9.51
CA SER A 52 15.41 -1.64 -10.93
C SER A 52 14.02 -2.21 -11.16
N GLU A 53 13.66 -3.30 -10.47
CA GLU A 53 12.33 -3.91 -10.51
C GLU A 53 11.28 -2.95 -9.96
N ALA A 54 11.54 -2.31 -8.81
CA ALA A 54 10.68 -1.31 -8.20
C ALA A 54 10.46 -0.10 -9.13
N ALA A 55 11.51 0.38 -9.79
CA ALA A 55 11.40 1.47 -10.77
C ALA A 55 10.51 1.08 -11.96
N THR A 56 10.61 -0.16 -12.43
CA THR A 56 9.76 -0.69 -13.49
C THR A 56 8.29 -0.77 -13.07
N ALA A 57 8.01 -1.32 -11.88
CA ALA A 57 6.66 -1.38 -11.31
C ALA A 57 6.06 0.02 -11.15
N THR A 58 6.85 0.97 -10.64
CA THR A 58 6.45 2.37 -10.47
C THR A 58 6.04 3.02 -11.79
N LYS A 59 6.81 2.75 -12.86
CA LYS A 59 6.50 3.24 -14.21
C LYS A 59 5.20 2.62 -14.77
N ILE A 60 4.97 1.32 -14.53
CA ILE A 60 3.74 0.63 -14.95
C ILE A 60 2.51 1.24 -14.26
N LEU A 61 2.63 1.56 -12.96
CA LEU A 61 1.55 2.19 -12.18
C LEU A 61 1.36 3.68 -12.48
N GLY A 62 2.35 4.35 -13.10
CA GLY A 62 2.28 5.78 -13.40
C GLY A 62 2.35 6.69 -12.17
N VAL A 63 3.13 6.32 -11.15
CA VAL A 63 3.20 7.00 -9.84
C VAL A 63 4.62 7.39 -9.48
N ALA A 64 4.83 8.07 -8.35
CA ALA A 64 6.15 8.33 -7.77
C ALA A 64 6.51 7.26 -6.70
N ARG A 65 7.83 7.13 -6.43
CA ARG A 65 8.33 6.24 -5.37
C ARG A 65 9.49 6.89 -4.64
N VAL A 66 9.55 6.66 -3.32
CA VAL A 66 10.67 7.03 -2.45
C VAL A 66 11.00 5.88 -1.52
N GLN A 67 12.28 5.79 -1.09
CA GLN A 67 12.75 4.80 -0.13
C GLN A 67 13.30 5.52 1.12
N LEU A 68 12.97 5.02 2.31
CA LEU A 68 13.34 5.66 3.58
C LEU A 68 14.64 5.12 4.19
N GLY A 69 15.15 3.98 3.70
CA GLY A 69 16.45 3.43 4.13
C GLY A 69 16.43 2.78 5.51
N LEU A 70 15.28 2.33 6.01
CA LEU A 70 15.23 1.47 7.19
C LEU A 70 15.82 0.10 6.88
N THR A 71 16.26 -0.62 7.93
CA THR A 71 16.85 -1.95 7.78
C THR A 71 15.75 -3.00 7.53
N ASN A 72 15.89 -3.76 6.45
CA ASN A 72 15.02 -4.91 6.16
C ASN A 72 15.15 -5.96 7.28
N ARG A 73 14.03 -6.59 7.64
CA ARG A 73 13.90 -7.55 8.76
C ARG A 73 14.21 -6.94 10.14
N GLY A 74 14.21 -5.63 10.24
CA GLY A 74 14.54 -4.91 11.45
C GLY A 74 13.70 -3.65 11.63
N ILE A 75 12.52 -3.58 11.04
CA ILE A 75 11.60 -2.46 11.25
C ILE A 75 11.12 -2.49 12.70
N VAL A 76 11.33 -1.37 13.39
CA VAL A 76 10.88 -1.18 14.77
C VAL A 76 10.14 0.14 14.91
N ASN A 77 9.09 0.14 15.74
CA ASN A 77 8.32 1.33 16.03
C ASN A 77 8.96 2.11 17.19
N ASP A 78 10.16 2.67 16.95
CA ASP A 78 10.90 3.51 17.88
C ASP A 78 10.83 5.01 17.51
N LEU A 79 11.41 5.86 18.35
CA LEU A 79 11.37 7.32 18.14
C LEU A 79 12.13 7.74 16.88
N ARG A 80 13.25 7.08 16.55
CA ARG A 80 14.06 7.37 15.38
C ARG A 80 13.30 7.04 14.09
N SER A 81 12.76 5.84 14.01
CA SER A 81 11.98 5.38 12.85
C SER A 81 10.73 6.24 12.66
N ARG A 82 10.04 6.61 13.77
CA ARG A 82 8.89 7.55 13.70
C ARG A 82 9.30 8.92 13.17
N ALA A 83 10.45 9.45 13.58
CA ALA A 83 10.93 10.74 13.09
C ALA A 83 11.19 10.70 11.58
N ILE A 84 11.77 9.62 11.05
CA ILE A 84 12.02 9.44 9.61
C ILE A 84 10.68 9.43 8.84
N LEU A 85 9.73 8.61 9.26
CA LEU A 85 8.43 8.53 8.58
C LEU A 85 7.62 9.83 8.74
N ALA A 86 7.64 10.46 9.91
CA ALA A 86 6.97 11.74 10.13
C ALA A 86 7.54 12.85 9.24
N GLY A 87 8.88 12.87 9.05
CA GLY A 87 9.53 13.75 8.09
C GLY A 87 9.08 13.51 6.65
N ALA A 88 8.98 12.25 6.23
CA ALA A 88 8.42 11.89 4.92
C ALA A 88 6.97 12.36 4.76
N ILE A 89 6.12 12.13 5.78
CA ILE A 89 4.73 12.61 5.79
C ILE A 89 4.68 14.15 5.66
N ARG A 90 5.52 14.88 6.38
CA ARG A 90 5.58 16.36 6.30
C ARG A 90 6.06 16.85 4.93
N THR A 91 6.96 16.12 4.29
CA THR A 91 7.47 16.44 2.95
C THR A 91 6.42 16.18 1.87
N LEU A 92 5.80 14.99 1.90
CA LEU A 92 4.80 14.56 0.91
C LEU A 92 3.45 15.24 1.11
N LYS A 93 3.13 15.66 2.33
CA LYS A 93 1.87 16.28 2.72
C LYS A 93 0.63 15.52 2.22
N PRO A 94 0.53 14.21 2.46
CA PRO A 94 -0.57 13.41 1.94
C PRO A 94 -1.89 13.77 2.64
N HIS A 95 -2.98 13.73 1.88
CA HIS A 95 -4.34 13.82 2.43
C HIS A 95 -4.82 12.47 2.95
N LEU A 96 -4.30 11.39 2.34
CA LEU A 96 -4.66 10.00 2.59
C LEU A 96 -3.39 9.16 2.66
N ILE A 97 -3.32 8.28 3.64
CA ILE A 97 -2.25 7.29 3.82
C ILE A 97 -2.83 5.88 3.74
N PHE A 98 -2.09 4.99 3.11
CA PHE A 98 -2.28 3.55 3.20
C PHE A 98 -1.06 2.90 3.85
N ALA A 99 -1.30 1.85 4.65
CA ALA A 99 -0.28 1.06 5.35
C ALA A 99 -0.67 -0.43 5.33
N PRO A 100 0.23 -1.36 5.64
CA PRO A 100 -0.12 -2.76 5.82
C PRO A 100 -1.15 -2.96 6.92
N HIS A 101 -1.92 -4.06 6.85
CA HIS A 101 -2.84 -4.43 7.93
C HIS A 101 -2.07 -4.66 9.24
N PRO A 102 -2.62 -4.25 10.41
CA PRO A 102 -1.93 -4.39 11.70
C PRO A 102 -1.77 -5.84 12.16
N GLU A 103 -2.55 -6.76 11.61
CA GLU A 103 -2.44 -8.20 11.87
C GLU A 103 -1.83 -8.86 10.63
N ASP A 104 -0.62 -9.38 10.75
CA ASP A 104 0.08 -10.12 9.71
C ASP A 104 1.04 -11.13 10.36
N VAL A 105 1.47 -12.14 9.61
CA VAL A 105 2.49 -13.10 10.06
C VAL A 105 3.90 -12.57 9.84
N HIS A 106 4.09 -11.55 8.99
CA HIS A 106 5.40 -10.96 8.76
C HIS A 106 5.70 -9.89 9.82
N PRO A 107 6.77 -10.03 10.62
CA PRO A 107 7.09 -9.08 11.70
C PRO A 107 7.24 -7.63 11.20
N ASP A 108 7.88 -7.42 10.04
CA ASP A 108 8.06 -6.08 9.48
C ASP A 108 6.72 -5.45 9.07
N HIS A 109 5.72 -6.23 8.62
CA HIS A 109 4.39 -5.68 8.28
C HIS A 109 3.66 -5.17 9.52
N VAL A 110 3.67 -5.96 10.59
CA VAL A 110 3.08 -5.56 11.89
C VAL A 110 3.77 -4.31 12.43
N ALA A 111 5.11 -4.31 12.42
CA ALA A 111 5.89 -3.16 12.88
C ALA A 111 5.65 -1.92 12.01
N ALA A 112 5.59 -2.07 10.68
CA ALA A 112 5.32 -1.00 9.73
C ALA A 112 3.95 -0.36 9.94
N SER A 113 2.91 -1.16 10.16
CA SER A 113 1.58 -0.65 10.46
C SER A 113 1.58 0.26 11.69
N ALA A 114 2.11 -0.24 12.80
CA ALA A 114 2.22 0.53 14.05
C ALA A 114 3.12 1.76 13.92
N LEU A 115 4.18 1.66 13.11
CA LEU A 115 5.10 2.75 12.86
C LEU A 115 4.45 3.88 12.05
N VAL A 116 3.66 3.56 11.02
CA VAL A 116 2.91 4.57 10.23
C VAL A 116 1.88 5.27 11.10
N GLU A 117 1.13 4.55 11.94
CA GLU A 117 0.18 5.16 12.89
C GLU A 117 0.89 6.16 13.82
N GLY A 118 2.02 5.73 14.42
CA GLY A 118 2.82 6.57 15.30
C GLY A 118 3.42 7.80 14.59
N ALA A 119 3.91 7.61 13.36
CA ALA A 119 4.48 8.69 12.54
C ALA A 119 3.42 9.69 12.06
N ARG A 120 2.22 9.21 11.68
CA ARG A 120 1.06 10.05 11.35
C ARG A 120 0.71 10.97 12.53
N PHE A 121 0.72 10.43 13.75
CA PHE A 121 0.47 11.22 14.94
C PHE A 121 1.60 12.23 15.20
N ALA A 122 2.87 11.83 15.05
CA ALA A 122 4.01 12.72 15.26
C ALA A 122 4.10 13.84 14.21
N ALA A 123 3.69 13.57 12.98
CA ALA A 123 3.75 14.54 11.88
C ALA A 123 2.97 15.85 12.16
N LYS A 124 1.97 15.82 13.04
CA LYS A 124 1.17 17.01 13.42
C LYS A 124 1.79 17.86 14.54
N TYR A 125 2.88 17.43 15.20
CA TYR A 125 3.47 18.18 16.30
C TYR A 125 3.99 19.53 15.84
N THR A 126 3.54 20.62 16.48
CA THR A 126 3.95 21.99 16.18
C THR A 126 5.24 22.40 16.92
N LYS A 127 5.56 21.74 18.03
CA LYS A 127 6.77 21.95 18.83
C LYS A 127 7.60 20.68 18.83
N SER A 128 8.42 20.51 17.82
CA SER A 128 9.29 19.32 17.66
C SER A 128 10.45 19.64 16.73
N ASP A 129 11.55 18.91 16.85
CA ASP A 129 12.70 18.98 15.97
C ASP A 129 12.53 18.13 14.68
N LEU A 130 11.31 17.69 14.38
CA LEU A 130 11.00 16.94 13.17
C LEU A 130 11.14 17.83 11.93
N PRO A 131 11.76 17.34 10.85
CA PRO A 131 11.93 18.13 9.63
C PRO A 131 10.58 18.47 8.98
N GLY A 132 10.51 19.63 8.34
CA GLY A 132 9.34 20.10 7.62
C GLY A 132 8.23 20.67 8.51
N GLU A 133 7.27 21.33 7.87
CA GLU A 133 6.11 21.91 8.53
C GLU A 133 5.14 20.85 9.03
N PRO A 134 4.49 21.04 10.20
CA PRO A 134 3.49 20.12 10.73
C PRO A 134 2.41 19.80 9.69
N TRP A 135 2.03 18.53 9.61
CA TRP A 135 1.02 18.10 8.67
C TRP A 135 0.01 17.15 9.30
N ILE A 136 -1.29 17.41 9.04
CA ILE A 136 -2.40 16.57 9.54
C ILE A 136 -2.92 15.72 8.38
N VAL A 137 -2.78 14.40 8.52
CA VAL A 137 -3.35 13.43 7.58
C VAL A 137 -4.76 13.07 8.05
N ARG A 138 -5.75 13.22 7.18
CA ARG A 138 -7.15 13.01 7.53
C ARG A 138 -7.49 11.54 7.72
N HIS A 139 -7.06 10.67 6.79
CA HIS A 139 -7.45 9.26 6.77
C HIS A 139 -6.24 8.34 6.64
N LEU A 140 -6.30 7.23 7.34
CA LEU A 140 -5.37 6.10 7.24
C LEU A 140 -6.19 4.84 7.02
N PHE A 141 -5.90 4.13 5.93
CA PHE A 141 -6.46 2.83 5.62
C PHE A 141 -5.35 1.77 5.58
N HIS A 142 -5.73 0.53 5.86
CA HIS A 142 -4.81 -0.60 5.85
C HIS A 142 -5.18 -1.53 4.71
N TYR A 143 -4.21 -1.88 3.86
CA TYR A 143 -4.36 -2.88 2.82
C TYR A 143 -3.95 -4.26 3.34
N TYR A 144 -4.50 -5.31 2.75
CA TYR A 144 -4.20 -6.70 3.11
C TYR A 144 -2.97 -7.18 2.36
N SER A 145 -2.00 -7.73 3.11
CA SER A 145 -0.80 -8.34 2.58
C SER A 145 -1.03 -9.82 2.24
N ILE A 146 -0.21 -10.36 1.37
CA ILE A 146 -0.25 -11.77 1.00
C ILE A 146 0.06 -12.73 2.16
N HIS A 147 0.76 -12.27 3.19
CA HIS A 147 1.10 -13.09 4.36
C HIS A 147 -0.07 -13.27 5.34
N LEU A 148 -1.17 -12.58 5.16
CA LEU A 148 -2.37 -12.78 5.96
C LEU A 148 -2.97 -14.15 5.71
N ARG A 149 -2.89 -15.03 6.72
CA ARG A 149 -3.50 -16.35 6.69
C ARG A 149 -4.93 -16.36 7.21
N SER A 150 -5.27 -15.37 8.03
CA SER A 150 -6.62 -15.11 8.50
C SER A 150 -6.95 -13.67 8.11
N ILE A 151 -7.87 -13.50 7.18
CA ILE A 151 -8.28 -12.17 6.73
C ILE A 151 -9.49 -11.76 7.56
N PRO A 152 -9.35 -10.80 8.49
CA PRO A 152 -10.50 -10.18 9.15
C PRO A 152 -11.43 -9.59 8.09
N ALA A 153 -12.72 -9.52 8.39
CA ALA A 153 -13.69 -8.95 7.45
C ALA A 153 -13.27 -7.53 7.05
N PRO A 154 -13.12 -7.23 5.75
CA PRO A 154 -12.77 -5.88 5.30
C PRO A 154 -13.90 -4.91 5.65
N THR A 155 -13.53 -3.68 5.97
CA THR A 155 -14.50 -2.60 6.22
C THR A 155 -14.80 -1.80 4.96
N ILE A 156 -13.94 -1.89 3.95
CA ILE A 156 -14.04 -1.18 2.68
C ILE A 156 -13.62 -2.12 1.55
N LEU A 157 -14.37 -2.11 0.45
CA LEU A 157 -13.99 -2.71 -0.82
C LEU A 157 -13.91 -1.60 -1.87
N ALA A 158 -12.77 -1.46 -2.53
CA ALA A 158 -12.54 -0.50 -3.60
C ALA A 158 -12.64 -1.21 -4.95
N ASP A 159 -13.54 -0.76 -5.80
CA ASP A 159 -13.66 -1.22 -7.19
C ASP A 159 -12.37 -0.94 -7.96
N THR A 160 -11.82 -1.97 -8.59
CA THR A 160 -10.60 -1.93 -9.41
C THR A 160 -10.84 -2.42 -10.83
N THR A 161 -12.09 -2.47 -11.27
CA THR A 161 -12.48 -2.88 -12.63
C THR A 161 -11.63 -2.15 -13.68
N GLY A 162 -11.10 -2.91 -14.63
CA GLY A 162 -10.22 -2.40 -15.69
C GLY A 162 -8.75 -2.21 -15.28
N HIS A 163 -8.38 -2.40 -13.99
CA HIS A 163 -7.01 -2.18 -13.49
C HIS A 163 -6.29 -3.46 -13.02
N ALA A 164 -6.95 -4.63 -13.07
CA ALA A 164 -6.37 -5.91 -12.66
C ALA A 164 -5.09 -6.27 -13.44
N LEU A 165 -5.09 -6.05 -14.77
CA LEU A 165 -3.91 -6.31 -15.60
C LEU A 165 -2.73 -5.38 -15.27
N THR A 166 -2.99 -4.11 -14.98
CA THR A 166 -1.96 -3.16 -14.55
C THR A 166 -1.33 -3.58 -13.24
N LYS A 167 -2.14 -3.98 -12.24
CA LYS A 167 -1.68 -4.57 -10.98
C LYS A 167 -0.80 -5.79 -11.23
N ARG A 168 -1.30 -6.76 -12.02
CA ARG A 168 -0.57 -8.00 -12.34
C ARG A 168 0.80 -7.69 -12.97
N ASN A 169 0.86 -6.79 -13.93
CA ASN A 169 2.10 -6.41 -14.59
C ASN A 169 3.07 -5.70 -13.64
N ALA A 170 2.59 -4.87 -12.74
CA ALA A 170 3.41 -4.22 -11.72
C ALA A 170 4.04 -5.24 -10.75
N ILE A 171 3.28 -6.26 -10.32
CA ILE A 171 3.80 -7.35 -9.48
C ILE A 171 4.83 -8.18 -10.23
N LEU A 172 4.56 -8.54 -11.50
CA LEU A 172 5.48 -9.33 -12.34
C LEU A 172 6.76 -8.59 -12.71
N ALA A 173 6.80 -7.26 -12.58
CA ALA A 173 8.03 -6.47 -12.74
C ALA A 173 9.09 -6.85 -11.68
N TYR A 174 8.67 -7.37 -10.53
CA TYR A 174 9.57 -7.97 -9.52
C TYR A 174 9.89 -9.42 -9.91
N ALA A 175 10.56 -9.59 -11.05
CA ALA A 175 10.84 -10.89 -11.64
C ALA A 175 11.65 -11.80 -10.71
N SER A 176 12.60 -11.25 -9.94
CA SER A 176 13.37 -12.00 -8.94
C SER A 176 12.47 -12.64 -7.88
N GLN A 177 11.33 -12.03 -7.55
CA GLN A 177 10.42 -12.48 -6.51
C GLN A 177 9.30 -13.40 -7.04
N PHE A 178 8.72 -13.10 -8.20
CA PHE A 178 7.49 -13.76 -8.67
C PHE A 178 7.66 -14.58 -9.96
N VAL A 179 8.79 -14.46 -10.65
CA VAL A 179 9.08 -15.24 -11.87
C VAL A 179 10.18 -16.24 -11.63
N VAL A 180 11.34 -15.81 -11.14
CA VAL A 180 12.50 -16.66 -10.86
C VAL A 180 12.23 -17.54 -9.63
N ASN A 181 11.63 -16.98 -8.59
CA ASN A 181 11.25 -17.72 -7.40
C ASN A 181 9.99 -18.59 -7.68
N GLN A 182 10.21 -19.84 -8.04
CA GLN A 182 9.13 -20.78 -8.39
C GLN A 182 8.10 -21.00 -7.25
N ARG A 183 8.50 -20.78 -5.98
CA ARG A 183 7.58 -20.91 -4.83
C ARG A 183 6.53 -19.80 -4.82
N ASN A 184 6.87 -18.62 -5.34
CA ASN A 184 5.99 -17.45 -5.35
C ASN A 184 5.18 -17.32 -6.66
N ARG A 185 5.40 -18.19 -7.64
CA ARG A 185 4.75 -18.08 -8.95
C ARG A 185 3.23 -18.08 -8.90
N LYS A 186 2.65 -18.86 -7.99
CA LYS A 186 1.19 -18.95 -7.80
C LYS A 186 0.59 -17.77 -7.04
N VAL A 187 1.43 -16.95 -6.42
CA VAL A 187 0.98 -15.81 -5.62
C VAL A 187 0.17 -14.83 -6.47
N VAL A 188 0.64 -14.56 -7.69
CA VAL A 188 -0.04 -13.62 -8.59
C VAL A 188 -1.43 -14.12 -8.97
N ASP A 189 -1.56 -15.43 -9.26
CA ASP A 189 -2.85 -16.03 -9.59
C ASP A 189 -3.82 -16.01 -8.37
N TRP A 190 -3.30 -16.16 -7.14
CA TRP A 190 -4.11 -16.04 -5.93
C TRP A 190 -4.58 -14.60 -5.69
N LEU A 191 -3.76 -13.61 -6.02
CA LEU A 191 -4.13 -12.20 -5.92
C LEU A 191 -5.21 -11.82 -6.94
N ASP A 192 -5.13 -12.36 -8.17
CA ASP A 192 -6.18 -12.19 -9.18
C ASP A 192 -7.50 -12.82 -8.70
N ALA A 193 -7.44 -14.04 -8.17
CA ALA A 193 -8.62 -14.73 -7.62
C ALA A 193 -9.24 -13.97 -6.44
N ALA A 194 -8.42 -13.40 -5.56
CA ALA A 194 -8.88 -12.56 -4.45
C ALA A 194 -9.56 -11.29 -4.96
N GLY A 195 -9.02 -10.65 -6.01
CA GLY A 195 -9.63 -9.48 -6.64
C GLY A 195 -11.03 -9.77 -7.20
N ILE A 196 -11.19 -10.91 -7.89
CA ILE A 196 -12.50 -11.39 -8.39
C ILE A 196 -13.45 -11.67 -7.22
N TYR A 197 -12.97 -12.36 -6.18
CA TYR A 197 -13.78 -12.66 -4.99
C TYR A 197 -14.30 -11.38 -4.33
N PHE A 198 -13.44 -10.40 -4.09
CA PHE A 198 -13.87 -9.13 -3.49
C PHE A 198 -14.79 -8.34 -4.43
N GLY A 199 -14.52 -8.36 -5.73
CA GLY A 199 -15.39 -7.75 -6.74
C GLY A 199 -16.80 -8.30 -6.71
N SER A 200 -16.94 -9.64 -6.63
CA SER A 200 -18.25 -10.29 -6.56
C SER A 200 -19.11 -9.87 -5.35
N ARG A 201 -18.49 -9.38 -4.27
CA ARG A 201 -19.19 -8.93 -3.07
C ARG A 201 -19.84 -7.56 -3.20
N ILE A 202 -19.43 -6.79 -4.19
CA ILE A 202 -19.97 -5.44 -4.48
C ILE A 202 -20.48 -5.29 -5.92
N GLY A 203 -20.61 -6.42 -6.66
CA GLY A 203 -21.16 -6.44 -8.00
C GLY A 203 -20.27 -5.84 -9.09
N VAL A 204 -18.93 -5.90 -8.92
CA VAL A 204 -17.96 -5.40 -9.90
C VAL A 204 -17.00 -6.51 -10.34
N GLU A 205 -16.27 -6.27 -11.43
CA GLU A 205 -15.35 -7.29 -12.00
C GLU A 205 -14.23 -7.66 -11.02
N THR A 206 -13.57 -6.65 -10.45
CA THR A 206 -12.52 -6.85 -9.46
C THR A 206 -12.55 -5.76 -8.40
N ALA A 207 -12.16 -6.11 -7.16
CA ALA A 207 -12.02 -5.14 -6.08
C ALA A 207 -10.83 -5.47 -5.18
N GLU A 208 -10.38 -4.50 -4.42
CA GLU A 208 -9.37 -4.65 -3.39
C GLU A 208 -9.95 -4.31 -2.02
N ALA A 209 -9.47 -5.04 -1.01
CA ALA A 209 -9.99 -4.96 0.35
C ALA A 209 -9.15 -4.05 1.23
N PHE A 210 -9.82 -3.27 2.07
CA PHE A 210 -9.20 -2.38 3.04
C PHE A 210 -9.86 -2.49 4.41
N TYR A 211 -9.11 -2.09 5.41
CA TYR A 211 -9.55 -1.98 6.80
C TYR A 211 -9.33 -0.56 7.30
N SER A 212 -10.27 -0.05 8.06
CA SER A 212 -10.13 1.21 8.80
C SER A 212 -10.38 0.98 10.29
N ARG A 213 -9.44 1.44 11.13
CA ARG A 213 -9.63 1.49 12.59
C ARG A 213 -10.52 2.65 13.00
N GLU A 214 -10.51 3.73 12.22
CA GLU A 214 -11.25 4.95 12.50
C GLU A 214 -12.57 4.94 11.74
N CYS A 215 -13.57 5.62 12.27
CA CYS A 215 -14.81 5.85 11.53
C CYS A 215 -14.51 6.67 10.28
N VAL A 216 -15.03 6.21 9.14
CA VAL A 216 -14.91 6.92 7.87
C VAL A 216 -16.20 7.71 7.65
N PRO A 217 -16.14 9.04 7.51
CA PRO A 217 -17.33 9.82 7.19
C PRO A 217 -17.77 9.48 5.76
N ILE A 218 -19.06 9.19 5.60
CA ILE A 218 -19.69 8.92 4.31
C ILE A 218 -20.71 10.00 4.04
N ASP A 219 -20.64 10.62 2.88
CA ASP A 219 -21.71 11.41 2.33
C ASP A 219 -22.64 10.49 1.52
N PHE A 220 -23.79 10.17 2.06
CA PHE A 220 -24.76 9.29 1.40
C PHE A 220 -25.27 9.84 0.06
N ALA A 221 -25.19 11.16 -0.17
CA ALA A 221 -25.51 11.75 -1.47
C ALA A 221 -24.47 11.41 -2.56
N MET A 222 -23.28 10.92 -2.17
CA MET A 222 -22.23 10.49 -3.08
C MET A 222 -22.24 8.98 -3.37
N LEU A 223 -23.14 8.21 -2.73
CA LEU A 223 -23.28 6.79 -3.06
C LEU A 223 -23.98 6.66 -4.43
N PRO A 224 -23.47 5.78 -5.31
CA PRO A 224 -24.19 5.48 -6.55
C PRO A 224 -25.58 4.96 -6.21
N LEU A 225 -26.60 5.41 -6.93
CA LEU A 225 -27.94 4.86 -6.81
C LEU A 225 -27.90 3.39 -7.23
N LEU A 226 -28.54 2.53 -6.46
CA LEU A 226 -28.55 1.07 -6.69
C LEU A 226 -29.17 0.67 -8.05
N ASP A 227 -29.84 1.59 -8.72
CA ASP A 227 -30.48 1.38 -10.03
C ASP A 227 -29.48 1.28 -11.20
N GLU A 228 -28.19 1.58 -10.98
CA GLU A 228 -27.15 1.49 -11.99
C GLU A 228 -26.31 0.19 -11.91
N VAL A 229 -26.66 -0.73 -11.02
CA VAL A 229 -25.99 -2.05 -10.94
C VAL A 229 -26.64 -2.95 -12.00
N PRO A 230 -25.91 -3.36 -13.05
CA PRO A 230 -26.43 -4.35 -14.01
C PRO A 230 -26.74 -5.65 -13.25
N GLY A 231 -27.98 -6.12 -13.38
CA GLY A 231 -28.42 -7.38 -12.80
C GLY A 231 -27.74 -8.60 -13.42
#